data_359a0a7967cfe951e8984715923abc12
#
_entry.id   359a0a7967cfe951e8984715923abc12
#
_cell.length_a   1.000
_cell.length_b   1.000
_cell.length_c   1.000
_cell.angle_alpha   90.00
_cell.angle_beta   90.00
_cell.angle_gamma   90.00
#
_symmetry.space_group_name_H-M   'P 1'
#
loop_
_entity.id
_entity.type
_entity.pdbx_description
1 polymer ?
#
loop_
_entity_poly.entity_id
_entity_poly.type
_entity_poly.pdbx_seq_one_letter_code
_entity_poly.pdbx_strand_id
1 'polypeptide(L)' 'MAKIGTTFTNSGKKAVLCGSGELGKEVALELQRYGVEVVALDKYANAPAMHVAHSSHVLSMLDGDALEAVIKQENPDYNI' A
#
# COMPACT_ATOMS: atom_id res chain seq x y z
N MET A 1 -13.29 3.20 -18.67
CA MET A 1 -12.46 2.99 -17.47
C MET A 1 -11.04 3.44 -17.74
N ALA A 2 -10.49 4.22 -16.85
CA ALA A 2 -9.09 4.61 -16.97
C ALA A 2 -8.20 3.38 -16.87
N LYS A 3 -7.21 3.30 -17.74
CA LYS A 3 -6.25 2.23 -17.69
C LYS A 3 -5.14 2.59 -16.71
N ILE A 4 -5.01 1.81 -15.67
CA ILE A 4 -4.02 2.09 -14.63
C ILE A 4 -2.65 1.50 -15.00
N GLY A 5 -2.66 0.40 -15.69
CA GLY A 5 -1.45 -0.34 -16.02
C GLY A 5 -1.45 -1.70 -15.33
N THR A 6 -0.37 -2.43 -15.47
CA THR A 6 -0.24 -3.78 -14.91
C THR A 6 0.66 -3.73 -13.68
N THR A 7 0.17 -4.33 -12.59
CA THR A 7 0.91 -4.45 -11.34
C THR A 7 2.30 -5.06 -11.58
N PHE A 8 3.30 -4.55 -10.87
CA PHE A 8 4.70 -5.00 -10.94
C PHE A 8 5.40 -4.76 -12.28
N THR A 9 4.83 -3.93 -13.15
CA THR A 9 5.45 -3.55 -14.41
C THR A 9 5.80 -2.07 -14.41
N ASN A 10 6.58 -1.64 -15.41
CA ASN A 10 6.95 -0.21 -15.54
C ASN A 10 5.73 0.69 -15.75
N SER A 11 4.67 0.17 -16.34
CA SER A 11 3.44 0.93 -16.54
C SER A 11 2.47 0.82 -15.37
N GLY A 12 2.75 -0.06 -14.40
CA GLY A 12 1.89 -0.27 -13.26
C GLY A 12 1.98 0.87 -12.26
N LYS A 13 0.92 1.11 -11.52
CA LYS A 13 0.87 2.08 -10.44
C LYS A 13 0.98 1.38 -9.10
N LYS A 14 1.56 2.08 -8.14
CA LYS A 14 1.76 1.56 -6.78
C LYS A 14 1.19 2.55 -5.78
N ALA A 15 0.46 2.05 -4.80
CA ALA A 15 -0.06 2.83 -3.69
C ALA A 15 0.48 2.30 -2.38
N VAL A 16 0.92 3.22 -1.50
CA VAL A 16 1.25 2.90 -0.11
C VAL A 16 0.05 3.30 0.73
N LEU A 17 -0.50 2.34 1.47
CA LEU A 17 -1.66 2.53 2.32
C LEU A 17 -1.20 2.62 3.76
N CYS A 18 -1.29 3.81 4.35
CA CYS A 18 -0.91 4.07 5.74
C CYS A 18 -2.11 3.82 6.64
N GLY A 19 -1.99 2.81 7.50
CA GLY A 19 -3.12 2.35 8.30
C GLY A 19 -3.87 1.25 7.56
N SER A 20 -3.84 0.05 8.12
CA SER A 20 -4.26 -1.15 7.39
C SER A 20 -5.38 -1.89 8.11
N GLY A 21 -6.30 -1.17 8.78
CA GLY A 21 -7.47 -1.74 9.43
C GLY A 21 -8.54 -2.20 8.43
N GLU A 22 -9.76 -2.41 8.91
CA GLU A 22 -10.84 -2.92 8.06
C GLU A 22 -11.18 -1.98 6.91
N LEU A 23 -11.23 -0.67 7.17
CA LEU A 23 -11.47 0.30 6.10
C LEU A 23 -10.33 0.28 5.10
N GLY A 24 -9.09 0.17 5.59
CA GLY A 24 -7.93 0.06 4.73
C GLY A 24 -7.99 -1.17 3.85
N LYS A 25 -8.49 -2.28 4.37
CA LYS A 25 -8.69 -3.50 3.59
C LYS A 25 -9.65 -3.25 2.41
N GLU A 26 -10.74 -2.55 2.64
CA GLU A 26 -11.69 -2.24 1.58
C GLU A 26 -11.04 -1.35 0.51
N VAL A 27 -10.26 -0.36 0.92
CA VAL A 27 -9.53 0.51 0.01
C VAL A 27 -8.53 -0.31 -0.81
N ALA A 28 -7.79 -1.21 -0.17
CA ALA A 28 -6.82 -2.07 -0.85
C ALA A 28 -7.48 -2.92 -1.93
N LEU A 29 -8.60 -3.54 -1.60
CA LEU A 29 -9.33 -4.37 -2.56
C LEU A 29 -9.82 -3.55 -3.75
N GLU A 30 -10.33 -2.35 -3.50
CA GLU A 30 -10.80 -1.48 -4.57
C GLU A 30 -9.66 -1.04 -5.48
N LEU A 31 -8.51 -0.67 -4.91
CA LEU A 31 -7.34 -0.30 -5.72
C LEU A 31 -6.88 -1.47 -6.59
N GLN A 32 -6.91 -2.68 -6.06
CA GLN A 32 -6.49 -3.86 -6.82
C GLN A 32 -7.41 -4.15 -8.00
N ARG A 33 -8.67 -3.77 -7.93
CA ARG A 33 -9.58 -3.89 -9.07
C ARG A 33 -9.13 -3.07 -10.27
N TYR A 34 -8.38 -2.01 -10.02
CA TYR A 34 -7.82 -1.16 -11.07
C TYR A 34 -6.38 -1.52 -11.43
N GLY A 35 -5.89 -2.64 -10.93
CA GLY A 35 -4.54 -3.09 -11.22
C GLY A 35 -3.45 -2.33 -10.48
N VAL A 36 -3.80 -1.67 -9.38
CA VAL A 36 -2.84 -0.92 -8.57
C VAL A 36 -2.15 -1.88 -7.60
N GLU A 37 -0.81 -1.84 -7.57
CA GLU A 37 -0.05 -2.57 -6.56
C GLU A 37 -0.21 -1.87 -5.21
N VAL A 38 -0.57 -2.61 -4.17
CA VAL A 38 -0.83 -2.05 -2.84
C VAL A 38 0.21 -2.53 -1.85
N VAL A 39 0.83 -1.58 -1.15
CA VAL A 39 1.74 -1.83 -0.03
C VAL A 39 1.05 -1.34 1.23
N ALA A 40 0.78 -2.22 2.17
CA ALA A 40 0.06 -1.90 3.40
C ALA A 40 1.04 -1.66 4.55
N LEU A 41 0.83 -0.57 5.28
CA LEU A 41 1.64 -0.21 6.44
C LEU A 41 0.76 -0.14 7.68
N ASP A 42 1.23 -0.70 8.79
CA ASP A 42 0.59 -0.54 10.09
C ASP A 42 1.59 -0.87 11.19
N LYS A 43 1.29 -0.46 12.42
CA LYS A 43 2.12 -0.81 13.57
C LYS A 43 1.87 -2.24 14.05
N TYR A 44 0.79 -2.86 13.63
CA TYR A 44 0.44 -4.23 14.00
C TYR A 44 0.72 -5.17 12.85
N ALA A 45 1.41 -6.28 13.14
CA ALA A 45 1.53 -7.37 12.17
C ALA A 45 0.15 -7.97 11.90
N ASN A 46 -0.06 -8.42 10.69
CA ASN A 46 -1.32 -9.04 10.28
C ASN A 46 -2.55 -8.13 10.39
N ALA A 47 -2.38 -6.81 10.25
CA ALA A 47 -3.51 -5.91 10.14
C ALA A 47 -4.37 -6.31 8.92
N PRO A 48 -5.69 -6.07 8.95
CA PRO A 48 -6.60 -6.59 7.91
C PRO A 48 -6.17 -6.34 6.48
N ALA A 49 -5.72 -5.12 6.14
CA ALA A 49 -5.31 -4.84 4.77
C ALA A 49 -4.05 -5.60 4.36
N MET A 50 -3.20 -6.00 5.32
CA MET A 50 -1.99 -6.75 5.03
C MET A 50 -2.30 -8.13 4.45
N HIS A 51 -3.46 -8.69 4.77
CA HIS A 51 -3.86 -10.00 4.26
C HIS A 51 -4.22 -9.99 2.78
N VAL A 52 -4.53 -8.82 2.23
CA VAL A 52 -4.94 -8.69 0.83
C VAL A 52 -3.97 -7.84 0.01
N ALA A 53 -3.05 -7.13 0.64
CA ALA A 53 -2.07 -6.30 -0.06
C ALA A 53 -1.00 -7.17 -0.75
N HIS A 54 -0.32 -6.62 -1.73
CA HIS A 54 0.78 -7.30 -2.42
C HIS A 54 2.00 -7.44 -1.52
N SER A 55 2.25 -6.45 -0.68
CA SER A 55 3.30 -6.50 0.33
C SER A 55 2.93 -5.63 1.51
N SER A 56 3.68 -5.74 2.60
CA SER A 56 3.36 -4.99 3.81
C SER A 56 4.63 -4.70 4.61
N HIS A 57 4.56 -3.66 5.43
CA HIS A 57 5.60 -3.31 6.39
C HIS A 57 4.96 -3.03 7.74
N VAL A 58 5.61 -3.50 8.81
CA VAL A 58 5.16 -3.23 10.17
C VAL A 58 6.05 -2.14 10.74
N LEU A 59 5.47 -0.97 11.00
CA LEU A 59 6.21 0.15 11.58
C LEU A 59 5.24 1.12 12.24
N SER A 60 5.75 1.94 13.16
CA SER A 60 4.96 2.98 13.79
C SER A 60 4.79 4.16 12.83
N MET A 61 3.55 4.60 12.63
CA MET A 61 3.28 5.81 11.85
C MET A 61 3.79 7.08 12.53
N LEU A 62 4.16 6.98 13.81
CA LEU A 62 4.77 8.09 14.54
C LEU A 62 6.28 8.16 14.36
N ASP A 63 6.88 7.14 13.79
CA ASP A 63 8.30 7.12 13.46
C ASP A 63 8.49 7.67 12.05
N GLY A 64 8.68 8.99 11.96
CA GLY A 64 8.79 9.66 10.68
C GLY A 64 9.97 9.19 9.85
N ASP A 65 11.08 8.83 10.48
CA ASP A 65 12.27 8.38 9.75
C ASP A 65 12.03 7.00 9.12
N ALA A 66 11.40 6.08 9.87
CA ALA A 66 11.08 4.76 9.35
C ALA A 66 10.07 4.85 8.22
N LEU A 67 9.03 5.69 8.39
CA LEU A 67 8.01 5.88 7.37
C LEU A 67 8.62 6.47 6.10
N GLU A 68 9.47 7.48 6.23
CA GLU A 68 10.14 8.09 5.09
C GLU A 68 11.01 7.06 4.35
N ALA A 69 11.74 6.22 5.09
CA ALA A 69 12.59 5.20 4.48
C ALA A 69 11.75 4.21 3.65
N VAL A 70 10.61 3.77 4.18
CA VAL A 70 9.73 2.86 3.46
C VAL A 70 9.15 3.52 2.21
N ILE A 71 8.70 4.76 2.31
CA ILE A 71 8.14 5.47 1.16
C ILE A 71 9.19 5.64 0.07
N LYS A 72 10.42 5.97 0.43
CA LYS A 72 11.51 6.08 -0.55
C LYS A 72 11.81 4.74 -1.20
N GLN A 73 11.82 3.66 -0.41
CA GLN A 73 12.09 2.33 -0.92
C GLN A 73 11.01 1.87 -1.89
N GLU A 74 9.75 2.11 -1.54
CA GLU A 74 8.62 1.67 -2.37
C GLU A 74 8.37 2.60 -3.56
N ASN A 75 8.75 3.87 -3.44
CA ASN A 75 8.58 4.87 -4.50
C ASN A 75 7.17 4.83 -5.09
N PRO A 76 6.13 5.03 -4.28
CA PRO A 76 4.76 4.87 -4.75
C PRO A 76 4.29 6.03 -5.61
N ASP A 77 3.30 5.77 -6.45
CA ASP A 77 2.59 6.80 -7.20
C ASP A 77 1.55 7.50 -6.32
N TYR A 78 0.98 6.77 -5.36
CA TYR A 78 -0.03 7.28 -4.45
C TYR A 78 0.32 6.94 -3.01
N ASN A 79 0.03 7.87 -2.10
CA ASN A 79 0.28 7.73 -0.68
C ASN A 79 -1.04 8.04 0.04
N ILE A 80 -1.65 7.03 0.59
CA ILE A 80 -3.01 7.14 1.15
C ILE A 80 -3.00 7.01 2.67
#